data_58cf23e5541005cf7aeadb9d971ff327
#
_entry.id   58cf23e5541005cf7aeadb9d971ff327
#
_cell.length_a   1.000
_cell.length_b   1.000
_cell.length_c   1.000
_cell.angle_alpha   90.00
_cell.angle_beta   90.00
_cell.angle_gamma   90.00
#
_symmetry.space_group_name_H-M   'P 1'
#
loop_
_entity.id
_entity.type
_entity.pdbx_description
1 polymer ?
#
loop_
_entity_poly.entity_id
_entity_poly.type
_entity_poly.pdbx_seq_one_letter_code
_entity_poly.pdbx_strand_id
1 'polypeptide(L)'
;IAPEAINCAAPDTGNMELLDMFATAEQKKMWLEPLLDGRIRSGFAMTEPDVASSDARNIKTSIVKDGGDYVINGTKWWTTGAMDERCQILIVMGKTNPDAEAHNQQSMVLVPINTPGVKVERNLTVFGYVDQHGHAEVSFTNVRVPVANLLGAEGEGFALAQARLGPGRIHHCMRAIGMAERALSLMIKRTIG
;
A
#
# COMPACT_ATOMS: atom_id res chain seq x y z
N ILE A 1 9.11 11.44 14.11
CA ILE A 1 8.47 11.42 15.46
C ILE A 1 7.04 11.97 15.39
N ALA A 2 6.81 13.17 14.80
CA ALA A 2 5.47 13.77 14.78
C ALA A 2 4.40 12.91 14.08
N PRO A 3 4.63 12.36 12.87
CA PRO A 3 3.62 11.52 12.22
C PRO A 3 3.25 10.29 13.03
N GLU A 4 4.20 9.68 13.72
CA GLU A 4 3.97 8.52 14.58
C GLU A 4 3.15 8.90 15.82
N ALA A 5 3.47 10.05 16.45
CA ALA A 5 2.78 10.52 17.65
C ALA A 5 1.31 10.85 17.43
N ILE A 6 0.95 11.27 16.22
CA ILE A 6 -0.44 11.61 15.84
C ILE A 6 -1.08 10.56 14.92
N ASN A 7 -0.47 9.38 14.81
CA ASN A 7 -0.95 8.25 14.00
C ASN A 7 -1.29 8.62 12.55
N CYS A 8 -0.47 9.44 11.90
CA CYS A 8 -0.65 9.83 10.50
C CYS A 8 0.59 9.55 9.64
N ALA A 9 1.30 8.46 9.94
CA ALA A 9 2.44 8.01 9.14
C ALA A 9 1.97 7.26 7.89
N ALA A 10 2.73 7.38 6.80
CA ALA A 10 2.57 6.50 5.65
C ALA A 10 3.14 5.10 6.00
N PRO A 11 2.51 4.02 5.53
CA PRO A 11 1.40 3.93 4.57
C PRO A 11 0.01 3.99 5.21
N ASP A 12 -0.08 3.96 6.54
CA ASP A 12 -1.35 3.77 7.27
C ASP A 12 -2.39 4.83 6.94
N THR A 13 -2.00 6.12 6.85
CA THR A 13 -2.94 7.19 6.52
C THR A 13 -3.69 6.91 5.23
N GLY A 14 -2.98 6.61 4.13
CA GLY A 14 -3.63 6.31 2.86
C GLY A 14 -4.38 4.98 2.86
N ASN A 15 -3.96 4.01 3.67
CA ASN A 15 -4.67 2.74 3.83
C ASN A 15 -5.96 2.92 4.65
N MET A 16 -5.94 3.76 5.69
CA MET A 16 -7.15 4.13 6.44
C MET A 16 -8.18 4.85 5.57
N GLU A 17 -7.74 5.83 4.75
CA GLU A 17 -8.61 6.52 3.79
C GLU A 17 -9.24 5.53 2.79
N LEU A 18 -8.45 4.60 2.27
CA LEU A 18 -8.93 3.59 1.33
C LEU A 18 -9.95 2.65 1.98
N LEU A 19 -9.67 2.19 3.20
CA LEU A 19 -10.61 1.36 3.97
C LEU A 19 -11.89 2.13 4.32
N ASP A 20 -11.79 3.41 4.65
CA ASP A 20 -12.98 4.20 4.96
C ASP A 20 -13.89 4.36 3.74
N MET A 21 -13.32 4.58 2.56
CA MET A 21 -14.10 4.77 1.34
C MET A 21 -14.71 3.48 0.79
N PHE A 22 -14.00 2.34 0.86
CA PHE A 22 -14.35 1.15 0.07
C PHE A 22 -14.56 -0.14 0.85
N ALA A 23 -14.21 -0.18 2.14
CA ALA A 23 -14.39 -1.37 2.95
C ALA A 23 -15.82 -1.57 3.41
N THR A 24 -16.23 -2.83 3.57
CA THR A 24 -17.51 -3.19 4.20
C THR A 24 -17.51 -2.83 5.69
N ALA A 25 -18.67 -2.82 6.33
CA ALA A 25 -18.79 -2.55 7.76
C ALA A 25 -17.95 -3.53 8.60
N GLU A 26 -17.94 -4.81 8.22
CA GLU A 26 -17.16 -5.86 8.87
C GLU A 26 -15.66 -5.64 8.70
N GLN A 27 -15.22 -5.28 7.48
CA GLN A 27 -13.82 -4.97 7.20
C GLN A 27 -13.36 -3.70 7.94
N LYS A 28 -14.21 -2.66 8.04
CA LYS A 28 -13.91 -1.45 8.83
C LYS A 28 -13.72 -1.78 10.30
N LYS A 29 -14.63 -2.54 10.88
CA LYS A 29 -14.52 -2.97 12.26
C LYS A 29 -13.27 -3.79 12.53
N MET A 30 -12.92 -4.68 11.59
CA MET A 30 -11.78 -5.60 11.75
C MET A 30 -10.44 -4.90 11.57
N TRP A 31 -10.34 -3.96 10.63
CA TRP A 31 -9.05 -3.38 10.20
C TRP A 31 -8.95 -1.87 10.38
N LEU A 32 -9.99 -1.10 10.00
CA LEU A 32 -9.91 0.36 10.08
C LEU A 32 -9.90 0.87 11.53
N GLU A 33 -10.82 0.37 12.37
CA GLU A 33 -10.89 0.81 13.78
C GLU A 33 -9.56 0.58 14.53
N PRO A 34 -8.93 -0.62 14.49
CA PRO A 34 -7.64 -0.80 15.15
C PRO A 34 -6.49 -0.04 14.50
N LEU A 35 -6.55 0.30 13.21
CA LEU A 35 -5.59 1.20 12.57
C LEU A 35 -5.74 2.64 13.08
N LEU A 36 -6.97 3.13 13.18
CA LEU A 36 -7.28 4.46 13.73
C LEU A 36 -6.81 4.60 15.20
N ASP A 37 -6.97 3.54 15.98
CA ASP A 37 -6.48 3.47 17.37
C ASP A 37 -4.95 3.33 17.47
N GLY A 38 -4.24 3.11 16.37
CA GLY A 38 -2.80 2.86 16.36
C GLY A 38 -2.38 1.51 16.96
N ARG A 39 -3.33 0.60 17.19
CA ARG A 39 -3.07 -0.74 17.76
C ARG A 39 -2.40 -1.68 16.77
N ILE A 40 -2.65 -1.50 15.50
CA ILE A 40 -2.03 -2.26 14.41
C ILE A 40 -1.41 -1.32 13.37
N ARG A 41 -0.63 -1.88 12.46
CA ARG A 41 -0.08 -1.23 11.27
C ARG A 41 -0.46 -2.01 10.03
N SER A 42 -0.25 -1.39 8.88
CA SER A 42 -0.61 -1.96 7.58
C SER A 42 0.49 -1.76 6.54
N GLY A 43 0.41 -2.51 5.45
CA GLY A 43 1.23 -2.32 4.28
C GLY A 43 0.39 -2.21 3.00
N PHE A 44 0.92 -1.50 1.99
CA PHE A 44 0.31 -1.41 0.68
C PHE A 44 1.20 -2.09 -0.35
N ALA A 45 0.81 -3.28 -0.78
CA ALA A 45 1.58 -4.19 -1.61
C ALA A 45 1.14 -4.09 -3.08
N MET A 46 1.70 -3.12 -3.81
CA MET A 46 1.33 -2.82 -5.19
C MET A 46 2.47 -3.12 -6.17
N THR A 47 3.65 -2.50 -5.97
CA THR A 47 4.76 -2.59 -6.91
C THR A 47 5.48 -3.94 -6.86
N GLU A 48 6.12 -4.32 -7.98
CA GLU A 48 6.77 -5.62 -8.16
C GLU A 48 8.21 -5.45 -8.66
N PRO A 49 9.15 -6.33 -8.26
CA PRO A 49 10.55 -6.22 -8.64
C PRO A 49 10.80 -6.51 -10.14
N ASP A 50 10.04 -7.42 -10.73
CA ASP A 50 10.32 -7.99 -12.04
C ASP A 50 9.69 -7.24 -13.21
N VAL A 51 8.93 -6.18 -12.93
CA VAL A 51 8.20 -5.41 -13.95
C VAL A 51 8.28 -3.91 -13.69
N ALA A 52 8.09 -3.11 -14.74
CA ALA A 52 7.95 -1.65 -14.63
C ALA A 52 6.60 -1.30 -13.99
N SER A 53 6.47 -1.56 -12.70
CA SER A 53 5.21 -1.53 -11.92
C SER A 53 4.73 -0.12 -11.55
N SER A 54 5.46 0.93 -11.94
CA SER A 54 4.93 2.30 -11.97
C SER A 54 3.74 2.44 -12.92
N ASP A 55 3.68 1.59 -13.95
CA ASP A 55 2.48 1.33 -14.74
C ASP A 55 1.78 0.08 -14.18
N ALA A 56 0.65 0.28 -13.51
CA ALA A 56 -0.10 -0.81 -12.87
C ALA A 56 -0.56 -1.92 -13.83
N ARG A 57 -0.60 -1.65 -15.15
CA ARG A 57 -0.93 -2.66 -16.17
C ARG A 57 0.11 -3.78 -16.25
N ASN A 58 1.36 -3.48 -15.86
CA ASN A 58 2.46 -4.44 -15.89
C ASN A 58 2.48 -5.42 -14.71
N ILE A 59 1.65 -5.22 -13.68
CA ILE A 59 1.59 -6.09 -12.51
C ILE A 59 1.32 -7.53 -12.96
N LYS A 60 2.09 -8.48 -12.41
CA LYS A 60 2.00 -9.92 -12.70
C LYS A 60 1.40 -10.74 -11.56
N THR A 61 1.40 -10.22 -10.33
CA THR A 61 0.75 -10.90 -9.19
C THR A 61 -0.65 -11.30 -9.58
N SER A 62 -0.96 -12.60 -9.48
CA SER A 62 -2.28 -13.16 -9.79
C SER A 62 -3.14 -13.27 -8.53
N ILE A 63 -4.42 -13.02 -8.69
CA ILE A 63 -5.47 -13.25 -7.70
C ILE A 63 -6.55 -14.07 -8.39
N VAL A 64 -6.56 -15.37 -8.16
CA VAL A 64 -7.46 -16.30 -8.83
C VAL A 64 -8.54 -16.78 -7.87
N LYS A 65 -9.80 -16.67 -8.27
CA LYS A 65 -10.93 -17.18 -7.48
C LYS A 65 -10.97 -18.71 -7.56
N ASP A 66 -10.97 -19.33 -6.39
CA ASP A 66 -11.04 -20.80 -6.24
C ASP A 66 -12.05 -21.15 -5.13
N GLY A 67 -13.26 -21.50 -5.53
CA GLY A 67 -14.37 -21.73 -4.61
C GLY A 67 -14.77 -20.49 -3.83
N GLY A 68 -14.66 -20.58 -2.51
CA GLY A 68 -14.95 -19.46 -1.58
C GLY A 68 -13.76 -18.57 -1.28
N ASP A 69 -12.60 -18.80 -1.90
CA ASP A 69 -11.35 -18.11 -1.64
C ASP A 69 -10.79 -17.44 -2.89
N TYR A 70 -9.90 -16.44 -2.66
CA TYR A 70 -8.89 -16.02 -3.63
C TYR A 70 -7.55 -16.68 -3.32
N VAL A 71 -6.87 -17.16 -4.36
CA VAL A 71 -5.50 -17.68 -4.32
C VAL A 71 -4.57 -16.65 -4.93
N ILE A 72 -3.59 -16.20 -4.16
CA ILE A 72 -2.67 -15.12 -4.53
C ILE A 72 -1.27 -15.70 -4.74
N ASN A 73 -0.66 -15.36 -5.89
CA ASN A 73 0.72 -15.70 -6.21
C ASN A 73 1.44 -14.51 -6.82
N GLY A 74 2.65 -14.23 -6.33
CA GLY A 74 3.51 -13.16 -6.84
C GLY A 74 4.48 -12.62 -5.80
N THR A 75 5.22 -11.58 -6.19
CA THR A 75 6.17 -10.91 -5.29
C THR A 75 5.95 -9.41 -5.37
N LYS A 76 5.88 -8.77 -4.22
CA LYS A 76 5.77 -7.33 -4.06
C LYS A 76 7.02 -6.78 -3.39
N TRP A 77 7.38 -5.55 -3.71
CA TRP A 77 8.49 -4.88 -3.07
C TRP A 77 8.14 -3.43 -2.71
N TRP A 78 9.03 -2.78 -1.97
CA TRP A 78 8.80 -1.44 -1.43
C TRP A 78 7.49 -1.36 -0.64
N THR A 79 7.12 -2.48 0.01
CA THR A 79 5.95 -2.57 0.87
C THR A 79 6.30 -1.98 2.24
N THR A 80 6.22 -0.66 2.32
CA THR A 80 6.51 0.09 3.55
C THR A 80 5.58 -0.36 4.67
N GLY A 81 6.11 -0.54 5.86
CA GLY A 81 5.36 -0.95 7.05
C GLY A 81 5.20 -2.45 7.23
N ALA A 82 5.45 -3.28 6.21
CA ALA A 82 5.29 -4.73 6.33
C ALA A 82 6.31 -5.41 7.27
N MET A 83 7.37 -4.70 7.66
CA MET A 83 8.35 -5.18 8.64
C MET A 83 8.08 -4.68 10.06
N ASP A 84 7.10 -3.79 10.26
CA ASP A 84 6.70 -3.37 11.61
C ASP A 84 6.06 -4.57 12.32
N GLU A 85 6.47 -4.83 13.56
CA GLU A 85 5.95 -5.94 14.38
C GLU A 85 4.44 -5.85 14.60
N ARG A 86 3.89 -4.63 14.51
CA ARG A 86 2.45 -4.35 14.62
C ARG A 86 1.71 -4.51 13.30
N CYS A 87 2.39 -4.77 12.18
CA CYS A 87 1.73 -4.95 10.88
C CYS A 87 0.85 -6.20 10.94
N GLN A 88 -0.44 -6.02 10.71
CA GLN A 88 -1.42 -7.11 10.75
C GLN A 88 -2.08 -7.34 9.38
N ILE A 89 -2.07 -6.33 8.49
CA ILE A 89 -2.81 -6.38 7.24
C ILE A 89 -2.01 -5.80 6.09
N LEU A 90 -2.04 -6.47 4.96
CA LEU A 90 -1.54 -5.99 3.67
C LEU A 90 -2.72 -5.75 2.73
N ILE A 91 -2.76 -4.60 2.06
CA ILE A 91 -3.65 -4.35 0.93
C ILE A 91 -2.88 -4.76 -0.33
N VAL A 92 -3.26 -5.88 -0.92
CA VAL A 92 -2.53 -6.49 -2.03
C VAL A 92 -3.25 -6.23 -3.34
N MET A 93 -2.57 -5.62 -4.30
CA MET A 93 -3.08 -5.42 -5.66
C MET A 93 -2.53 -6.50 -6.59
N GLY A 94 -3.42 -7.15 -7.34
CA GLY A 94 -3.06 -8.18 -8.32
C GLY A 94 -4.11 -8.29 -9.42
N LYS A 95 -3.81 -9.08 -10.45
CA LYS A 95 -4.73 -9.34 -11.57
C LYS A 95 -5.73 -10.44 -11.22
N THR A 96 -7.02 -10.10 -11.26
CA THR A 96 -8.13 -11.06 -11.17
C THR A 96 -8.64 -11.50 -12.53
N ASN A 97 -8.61 -10.60 -13.53
CA ASN A 97 -9.02 -10.90 -14.89
C ASN A 97 -8.03 -10.30 -15.90
N PRO A 98 -7.03 -11.07 -16.36
CA PRO A 98 -6.03 -10.58 -17.31
C PRO A 98 -6.59 -10.27 -18.72
N ASP A 99 -7.77 -10.78 -19.05
CA ASP A 99 -8.42 -10.62 -20.36
C ASP A 99 -9.34 -9.38 -20.40
N ALA A 100 -9.57 -8.73 -19.25
CA ALA A 100 -10.34 -7.50 -19.17
C ALA A 100 -9.59 -6.30 -19.79
N GLU A 101 -10.29 -5.18 -19.97
CA GLU A 101 -9.65 -3.92 -20.33
C GLU A 101 -8.55 -3.53 -19.33
N ALA A 102 -7.51 -2.87 -19.81
CA ALA A 102 -6.24 -2.67 -19.09
C ALA A 102 -6.38 -2.14 -17.65
N HIS A 103 -7.34 -1.28 -17.37
CA HIS A 103 -7.58 -0.71 -16.04
C HIS A 103 -8.58 -1.49 -15.20
N ASN A 104 -9.19 -2.55 -15.76
CA ASN A 104 -10.17 -3.40 -15.08
C ASN A 104 -9.60 -4.81 -14.81
N GLN A 105 -8.31 -5.02 -15.05
CA GLN A 105 -7.66 -6.31 -14.81
C GLN A 105 -7.36 -6.57 -13.32
N GLN A 106 -7.18 -5.49 -12.55
CA GLN A 106 -6.67 -5.57 -11.18
C GLN A 106 -7.78 -5.45 -10.16
N SER A 107 -7.59 -6.13 -9.04
CA SER A 107 -8.39 -6.00 -7.83
C SER A 107 -7.50 -5.79 -6.62
N MET A 108 -8.08 -5.36 -5.52
CA MET A 108 -7.40 -5.27 -4.23
C MET A 108 -8.01 -6.24 -3.22
N VAL A 109 -7.17 -6.94 -2.50
CA VAL A 109 -7.57 -7.93 -1.50
C VAL A 109 -6.86 -7.65 -0.18
N LEU A 110 -7.60 -7.76 0.91
CA LEU A 110 -7.08 -7.64 2.28
C LEU A 110 -6.46 -8.96 2.69
N VAL A 111 -5.16 -8.97 2.93
CA VAL A 111 -4.40 -10.18 3.28
C VAL A 111 -3.78 -10.01 4.67
N PRO A 112 -4.24 -10.74 5.68
CA PRO A 112 -3.55 -10.78 6.98
C PRO A 112 -2.11 -11.23 6.78
N ILE A 113 -1.15 -10.52 7.41
CA ILE A 113 0.28 -10.79 7.17
C ILE A 113 0.70 -12.21 7.59
N ASN A 114 -0.01 -12.79 8.56
CA ASN A 114 0.26 -14.14 9.07
C ASN A 114 -0.44 -15.25 8.26
N THR A 115 -1.06 -14.92 7.11
CA THR A 115 -1.70 -15.92 6.26
C THR A 115 -0.64 -16.89 5.71
N PRO A 116 -0.86 -18.22 5.78
CA PRO A 116 0.06 -19.18 5.21
C PRO A 116 0.41 -18.88 3.75
N GLY A 117 1.70 -18.90 3.44
CA GLY A 117 2.21 -18.54 2.11
C GLY A 117 2.62 -17.09 1.94
N VAL A 118 2.30 -16.20 2.88
CA VAL A 118 2.87 -14.85 2.97
C VAL A 118 4.23 -14.93 3.64
N LYS A 119 5.25 -14.35 2.99
CA LYS A 119 6.59 -14.28 3.56
C LYS A 119 7.22 -12.91 3.33
N VAL A 120 7.63 -12.26 4.40
CA VAL A 120 8.48 -11.07 4.35
C VAL A 120 9.91 -11.54 4.11
N GLU A 121 10.45 -11.28 2.91
CA GLU A 121 11.73 -11.85 2.47
C GLU A 121 12.92 -11.05 3.01
N ARG A 122 12.88 -9.73 2.86
CA ARG A 122 13.96 -8.84 3.25
C ARG A 122 13.52 -7.38 3.33
N ASN A 123 14.33 -6.58 3.99
CA ASN A 123 14.25 -5.13 3.93
C ASN A 123 15.02 -4.58 2.72
N LEU A 124 14.44 -3.58 2.07
CA LEU A 124 15.07 -2.80 1.01
C LEU A 124 15.55 -1.48 1.60
N THR A 125 16.82 -1.16 1.39
CA THR A 125 17.44 0.05 1.93
C THR A 125 17.28 1.24 0.99
N VAL A 126 17.12 2.44 1.54
CA VAL A 126 17.15 3.71 0.79
C VAL A 126 18.46 4.41 1.11
N PHE A 127 19.32 4.59 0.10
CA PHE A 127 20.69 5.13 0.27
C PHE A 127 21.49 4.42 1.34
N GLY A 128 21.30 3.11 1.52
CA GLY A 128 21.97 2.31 2.54
C GLY A 128 21.35 2.39 3.95
N TYR A 129 20.30 3.19 4.13
CA TYR A 129 19.59 3.28 5.41
C TYR A 129 18.42 2.32 5.47
N VAL A 130 18.21 1.76 6.67
CA VAL A 130 17.00 1.03 7.05
C VAL A 130 16.06 2.01 7.72
N ASP A 131 14.90 2.24 7.14
CA ASP A 131 13.86 3.06 7.76
C ASP A 131 13.25 2.33 8.96
N GLN A 132 12.68 3.09 9.89
CA GLN A 132 12.11 2.57 11.14
C GLN A 132 11.06 1.47 10.92
N HIS A 133 10.24 1.60 9.88
CA HIS A 133 9.18 0.64 9.54
C HIS A 133 9.59 -0.33 8.42
N GLY A 134 10.79 -0.16 7.86
CA GLY A 134 11.29 -0.93 6.74
C GLY A 134 10.50 -0.77 5.45
N HIS A 135 11.10 -1.22 4.37
CA HIS A 135 10.47 -1.33 3.05
C HIS A 135 10.64 -2.77 2.58
N ALA A 136 9.63 -3.58 2.77
CA ALA A 136 9.75 -5.02 2.58
C ALA A 136 9.63 -5.46 1.12
N GLU A 137 10.37 -6.51 0.79
CA GLU A 137 10.01 -7.44 -0.27
C GLU A 137 9.17 -8.54 0.34
N VAL A 138 8.00 -8.81 -0.23
CA VAL A 138 7.03 -9.77 0.29
C VAL A 138 6.61 -10.72 -0.82
N SER A 139 6.78 -12.02 -0.61
CA SER A 139 6.32 -13.06 -1.52
C SER A 139 4.99 -13.66 -1.06
N PHE A 140 4.19 -14.05 -2.04
CA PHE A 140 2.90 -14.71 -1.88
C PHE A 140 2.94 -16.01 -2.67
N THR A 141 2.84 -17.14 -1.98
CA THR A 141 2.87 -18.47 -2.58
C THR A 141 1.63 -19.23 -2.18
N ASN A 142 0.69 -19.36 -3.13
CA ASN A 142 -0.61 -20.03 -2.91
C ASN A 142 -1.35 -19.48 -1.66
N VAL A 143 -1.24 -18.18 -1.44
CA VAL A 143 -1.90 -17.51 -0.29
C VAL A 143 -3.40 -17.54 -0.51
N ARG A 144 -4.14 -18.14 0.42
CA ARG A 144 -5.59 -18.27 0.36
C ARG A 144 -6.25 -17.32 1.36
N VAL A 145 -7.18 -16.51 0.86
CA VAL A 145 -8.03 -15.64 1.69
C VAL A 145 -9.47 -15.74 1.21
N PRO A 146 -10.45 -15.60 2.12
CA PRO A 146 -11.87 -15.62 1.75
C PRO A 146 -12.21 -14.56 0.70
N VAL A 147 -13.16 -14.83 -0.19
CA VAL A 147 -13.65 -13.82 -1.16
C VAL A 147 -14.20 -12.56 -0.48
N ALA A 148 -14.63 -12.67 0.77
CA ALA A 148 -15.04 -11.54 1.60
C ALA A 148 -13.90 -10.55 1.91
N ASN A 149 -12.64 -10.90 1.65
CA ASN A 149 -11.48 -10.03 1.79
C ASN A 149 -11.27 -9.12 0.57
N LEU A 150 -12.10 -9.23 -0.47
CA LEU A 150 -12.07 -8.27 -1.58
C LEU A 150 -12.38 -6.87 -1.07
N LEU A 151 -11.58 -5.89 -1.45
CA LEU A 151 -11.81 -4.49 -1.15
C LEU A 151 -12.46 -3.82 -2.38
N GLY A 152 -13.64 -3.21 -2.21
CA GLY A 152 -14.44 -2.72 -3.32
C GLY A 152 -15.00 -3.86 -4.18
N ALA A 153 -14.93 -3.76 -5.50
CA ALA A 153 -15.36 -4.80 -6.44
C ALA A 153 -14.20 -5.36 -7.29
N GLU A 154 -14.41 -6.54 -7.87
CA GLU A 154 -13.45 -7.08 -8.84
C GLU A 154 -13.27 -6.14 -10.03
N GLY A 155 -12.02 -5.97 -10.46
CA GLY A 155 -11.66 -5.08 -11.57
C GLY A 155 -11.51 -3.61 -11.18
N GLU A 156 -11.80 -3.23 -9.94
CA GLU A 156 -11.69 -1.83 -9.48
C GLU A 156 -10.32 -1.48 -8.89
N GLY A 157 -9.38 -2.42 -8.83
CA GLY A 157 -8.09 -2.21 -8.16
C GLY A 157 -7.32 -0.99 -8.64
N PHE A 158 -7.36 -0.68 -9.93
CA PHE A 158 -6.74 0.53 -10.46
C PHE A 158 -7.45 1.81 -9.97
N ALA A 159 -8.78 1.85 -9.98
CA ALA A 159 -9.56 2.98 -9.50
C ALA A 159 -9.32 3.23 -8.00
N LEU A 160 -9.29 2.18 -7.20
CA LEU A 160 -8.97 2.24 -5.77
C LEU A 160 -7.55 2.79 -5.54
N ALA A 161 -6.57 2.34 -6.33
CA ALA A 161 -5.21 2.87 -6.26
C ALA A 161 -5.18 4.37 -6.59
N GLN A 162 -5.93 4.84 -7.58
CA GLN A 162 -6.00 6.26 -7.92
C GLN A 162 -6.67 7.08 -6.78
N ALA A 163 -7.74 6.56 -6.18
CA ALA A 163 -8.40 7.21 -5.04
C ALA A 163 -7.43 7.39 -3.87
N ARG A 164 -6.66 6.34 -3.52
CA ARG A 164 -5.65 6.38 -2.46
C ARG A 164 -4.50 7.35 -2.76
N LEU A 165 -4.02 7.37 -3.99
CA LEU A 165 -2.83 8.15 -4.38
C LEU A 165 -3.15 9.60 -4.73
N GLY A 166 -4.41 9.94 -5.02
CA GLY A 166 -4.84 11.29 -5.41
C GLY A 166 -4.47 12.35 -4.36
N PRO A 167 -4.95 12.25 -3.12
CA PRO A 167 -4.61 13.19 -2.04
C PRO A 167 -3.10 13.26 -1.78
N GLY A 168 -2.40 12.11 -1.83
CA GLY A 168 -0.95 12.03 -1.67
C GLY A 168 -0.19 12.84 -2.72
N ARG A 169 -0.62 12.85 -3.98
CA ARG A 169 -0.01 13.66 -5.05
C ARG A 169 -0.11 15.14 -4.76
N ILE A 170 -1.28 15.62 -4.34
CA ILE A 170 -1.49 17.04 -3.97
C ILE A 170 -0.61 17.40 -2.77
N HIS A 171 -0.58 16.55 -1.75
CA HIS A 171 0.26 16.73 -0.58
C HIS A 171 1.76 16.86 -0.96
N HIS A 172 2.27 16.01 -1.86
CA HIS A 172 3.65 16.10 -2.34
C HIS A 172 3.92 17.40 -3.11
N CYS A 173 2.98 17.89 -3.92
CA CYS A 173 3.10 19.18 -4.60
C CYS A 173 3.24 20.34 -3.58
N MET A 174 2.39 20.35 -2.56
CA MET A 174 2.43 21.38 -1.51
C MET A 174 3.73 21.35 -0.71
N ARG A 175 4.25 20.16 -0.38
CA ARG A 175 5.57 20.00 0.26
C ARG A 175 6.70 20.54 -0.60
N ALA A 176 6.68 20.23 -1.91
CA ALA A 176 7.71 20.69 -2.84
C ALA A 176 7.71 22.22 -2.94
N ILE A 177 6.53 22.86 -3.03
CA ILE A 177 6.38 24.31 -3.05
C ILE A 177 6.94 24.92 -1.76
N GLY A 178 6.56 24.42 -0.59
CA GLY A 178 7.06 24.94 0.69
C GLY A 178 8.57 24.81 0.84
N MET A 179 9.16 23.72 0.38
CA MET A 179 10.63 23.56 0.34
C MET A 179 11.29 24.56 -0.61
N ALA A 180 10.71 24.76 -1.80
CA ALA A 180 11.23 25.72 -2.79
C ALA A 180 11.17 27.16 -2.27
N GLU A 181 10.06 27.59 -1.67
CA GLU A 181 9.92 28.91 -1.04
C GLU A 181 10.94 29.12 0.08
N ARG A 182 11.12 28.11 0.92
CA ARG A 182 12.12 28.16 1.98
C ARG A 182 13.53 28.29 1.43
N ALA A 183 13.88 27.50 0.41
CA ALA A 183 15.18 27.56 -0.24
C ALA A 183 15.43 28.94 -0.86
N LEU A 184 14.45 29.49 -1.60
CA LEU A 184 14.52 30.82 -2.20
C LEU A 184 14.74 31.90 -1.14
N SER A 185 13.98 31.85 -0.04
CA SER A 185 14.13 32.81 1.08
C SER A 185 15.53 32.75 1.68
N LEU A 186 16.11 31.57 1.84
CA LEU A 186 17.48 31.41 2.35
C LEU A 186 18.53 31.92 1.37
N MET A 187 18.34 31.65 0.05
CA MET A 187 19.23 32.17 -1.00
C MET A 187 19.24 33.70 -1.00
N ILE A 188 18.07 34.33 -0.98
CA ILE A 188 17.96 35.79 -0.96
C ILE A 188 18.68 36.35 0.28
N LYS A 189 18.40 35.81 1.46
CA LYS A 189 19.07 36.25 2.71
C LYS A 189 20.60 36.13 2.63
N ARG A 190 21.09 35.04 2.05
CA ARG A 190 22.53 34.80 1.88
C ARG A 190 23.17 35.75 0.88
N THR A 191 22.45 36.21 -0.13
CA THR A 191 22.96 37.10 -1.18
C THR A 191 23.01 38.57 -0.71
N ILE A 192 22.11 38.99 0.18
CA ILE A 192 21.99 40.36 0.65
C ILE A 192 22.86 40.59 1.90
N GLY A 193 23.16 39.58 2.68
CA GLY A 193 23.98 39.62 3.91
C GLY A 193 25.39 39.14 3.69
#